data_0af016d9c80e24ff2bec8e496f96b8b2
#
_entry.id   0af016d9c80e24ff2bec8e496f96b8b2
#
_cell.length_a   1.000
_cell.length_b   1.000
_cell.length_c   1.000
_cell.angle_alpha   90.00
_cell.angle_beta   90.00
_cell.angle_gamma   90.00
#
_symmetry.space_group_name_H-M   'P 1'
#
loop_
_entity.id
_entity.type
_entity.pdbx_description
1 polymer ?
#
loop_
_entity_poly.entity_id
_entity_poly.type
_entity_poly.pdbx_seq_one_letter_code
_entity_poly.pdbx_strand_id
1 'polypeptide(L)'
;MGTHPKSPSHVRSSGKPLSEHLASNPDLISKRVIDRFDASNGNLPFLFKVLSIEKALSVQSHPDKRTAEVLHAQQPDIYKGMVSKVRQDYFSTMFYSPDPNHKPEMTIALTPFLALCGFRPLPAIAAALNSTPELASLIPGPLLNHFVSLALSSDPSGDQKAALRDLFSALMTADEPRYKKQMTNLVGRYKGGQINKGEEKDVVDLVLRLDSQFPSDIGIWCAFVLNYVTLQPGEAMFLGAGEPHAYIAGGMHAFSSLLANENEADIDVLFL
;
A
#
# COMPACT_ATOMS: atom_id res chain seq x y z
N MET A 1 -8.67 12.32 -12.19
CA MET A 1 -9.21 13.69 -12.47
C MET A 1 -8.28 14.69 -11.84
N GLY A 2 -8.12 15.87 -12.45
CA GLY A 2 -7.19 16.89 -11.97
C GLY A 2 -6.36 17.50 -13.08
N THR A 3 -5.24 18.10 -12.72
CA THR A 3 -4.39 18.87 -13.64
C THR A 3 -3.08 18.17 -14.01
N HIS A 4 -2.99 16.84 -13.73
CA HIS A 4 -1.77 16.08 -13.99
C HIS A 4 -1.40 16.11 -15.50
N PRO A 5 -0.15 16.46 -15.89
CA PRO A 5 0.25 16.69 -17.30
C PRO A 5 0.01 15.49 -18.23
N LYS A 6 0.18 14.25 -17.73
CA LYS A 6 -0.01 13.04 -18.54
C LYS A 6 -1.48 12.65 -18.73
N SER A 7 -2.42 13.22 -17.96
CA SER A 7 -3.84 12.91 -18.03
C SER A 7 -4.68 14.08 -17.48
N PRO A 8 -4.65 15.24 -18.13
CA PRO A 8 -5.38 16.42 -17.67
C PRO A 8 -6.89 16.21 -17.85
N SER A 9 -7.66 16.70 -16.88
CA SER A 9 -9.11 16.88 -17.05
C SER A 9 -9.39 18.08 -17.94
N HIS A 10 -10.50 18.03 -18.67
CA HIS A 10 -10.96 19.13 -19.52
C HIS A 10 -12.30 19.66 -19.04
N VAL A 11 -12.48 20.96 -19.13
CA VAL A 11 -13.74 21.61 -18.81
C VAL A 11 -14.76 21.30 -19.90
N ARG A 12 -15.86 20.63 -19.55
CA ARG A 12 -16.83 20.11 -20.51
C ARG A 12 -17.41 21.17 -21.47
N SER A 13 -17.66 22.37 -20.95
CA SER A 13 -18.28 23.46 -21.74
C SER A 13 -17.34 24.12 -22.72
N SER A 14 -16.05 24.16 -22.46
CA SER A 14 -15.04 24.90 -23.28
C SER A 14 -14.03 23.98 -23.96
N GLY A 15 -13.91 22.72 -23.55
CA GLY A 15 -12.86 21.80 -24.01
C GLY A 15 -11.45 22.14 -23.54
N LYS A 16 -11.24 23.24 -22.79
CA LYS A 16 -9.92 23.66 -22.31
C LYS A 16 -9.41 22.75 -21.19
N PRO A 17 -8.10 22.53 -21.07
CA PRO A 17 -7.50 21.88 -19.92
C PRO A 17 -7.94 22.54 -18.61
N LEU A 18 -8.18 21.72 -17.57
CA LEU A 18 -8.61 22.24 -16.27
C LEU A 18 -7.58 23.19 -15.67
N SER A 19 -6.27 22.94 -15.85
CA SER A 19 -5.21 23.83 -15.38
C SER A 19 -5.29 25.25 -15.97
N GLU A 20 -5.55 25.37 -17.29
CA GLU A 20 -5.74 26.67 -17.93
C GLU A 20 -6.97 27.40 -17.41
N HIS A 21 -8.05 26.67 -17.19
CA HIS A 21 -9.28 27.23 -16.62
C HIS A 21 -9.06 27.75 -15.20
N LEU A 22 -8.36 26.99 -14.37
CA LEU A 22 -8.06 27.35 -12.99
C LEU A 22 -7.05 28.50 -12.92
N ALA A 23 -6.03 28.53 -13.77
CA ALA A 23 -5.08 29.66 -13.85
C ALA A 23 -5.79 30.97 -14.23
N SER A 24 -6.81 30.90 -15.09
CA SER A 24 -7.65 32.04 -15.47
C SER A 24 -8.69 32.43 -14.43
N ASN A 25 -8.98 31.56 -13.47
CA ASN A 25 -9.99 31.73 -12.41
C ASN A 25 -9.44 31.28 -11.05
N PRO A 26 -8.43 31.98 -10.49
CA PRO A 26 -7.72 31.54 -9.29
C PRO A 26 -8.63 31.41 -8.05
N ASP A 27 -9.74 32.15 -8.02
CA ASP A 27 -10.71 32.06 -6.92
C ASP A 27 -11.32 30.66 -6.75
N LEU A 28 -11.29 29.84 -7.82
CA LEU A 28 -11.75 28.45 -7.76
C LEU A 28 -10.80 27.51 -7.00
N ILE A 29 -9.53 27.91 -6.78
CA ILE A 29 -8.54 27.12 -6.04
C ILE A 29 -8.49 27.55 -4.58
N SER A 30 -8.91 28.73 -4.23
CA SER A 30 -8.70 29.46 -2.99
C SER A 30 -7.24 29.95 -2.79
N LYS A 31 -7.16 31.18 -2.22
CA LYS A 31 -5.84 31.80 -1.94
C LYS A 31 -4.96 30.94 -1.01
N ARG A 32 -5.56 30.27 -0.01
CA ARG A 32 -4.84 29.41 0.93
C ARG A 32 -4.12 28.25 0.23
N VAL A 33 -4.78 27.60 -0.74
CA VAL A 33 -4.18 26.51 -1.51
C VAL A 33 -3.11 27.05 -2.48
N ILE A 34 -3.37 28.17 -3.13
CA ILE A 34 -2.40 28.80 -4.04
C ILE A 34 -1.11 29.14 -3.30
N ASP A 35 -1.21 29.84 -2.17
CA ASP A 35 -0.05 30.30 -1.40
C ASP A 35 0.75 29.14 -0.78
N ARG A 36 0.04 28.07 -0.35
CA ARG A 36 0.68 26.92 0.31
C ARG A 36 1.38 25.98 -0.65
N PHE A 37 0.83 25.77 -1.84
CA PHE A 37 1.26 24.74 -2.77
C PHE A 37 1.74 25.27 -4.11
N ASP A 38 1.98 26.58 -4.22
CA ASP A 38 2.36 27.24 -5.47
C ASP A 38 1.46 26.89 -6.67
N ALA A 39 0.14 26.91 -6.42
CA ALA A 39 -0.88 26.52 -7.40
C ALA A 39 -1.30 27.69 -8.33
N SER A 40 -0.51 28.76 -8.44
CA SER A 40 -0.80 29.97 -9.21
C SER A 40 -0.96 29.70 -10.72
N ASN A 41 -0.32 28.65 -11.23
CA ASN A 41 -0.42 28.19 -12.62
C ASN A 41 -1.62 27.27 -12.90
N GLY A 42 -2.54 27.13 -11.95
CA GLY A 42 -3.72 26.26 -12.05
C GLY A 42 -3.46 24.78 -11.81
N ASN A 43 -2.25 24.38 -11.38
CA ASN A 43 -1.96 23.00 -11.01
C ASN A 43 -2.46 22.70 -9.61
N LEU A 44 -3.33 21.69 -9.50
CA LEU A 44 -3.85 21.23 -8.22
C LEU A 44 -2.81 20.35 -7.50
N PRO A 45 -2.66 20.48 -6.17
CA PRO A 45 -1.69 19.71 -5.40
C PRO A 45 -2.13 18.25 -5.12
N PHE A 46 -3.14 17.76 -5.81
CA PHE A 46 -3.67 16.41 -5.61
C PHE A 46 -4.12 15.78 -6.93
N LEU A 47 -4.18 14.46 -6.92
CA LEU A 47 -4.79 13.63 -7.96
C LEU A 47 -6.00 12.92 -7.37
N PHE A 48 -7.17 13.16 -7.97
CA PHE A 48 -8.40 12.46 -7.64
C PHE A 48 -8.68 11.34 -8.64
N LYS A 49 -8.97 10.14 -8.14
CA LYS A 49 -9.29 8.97 -8.94
C LYS A 49 -10.57 8.32 -8.45
N VAL A 50 -11.34 7.76 -9.37
CA VAL A 50 -12.40 6.79 -9.06
C VAL A 50 -11.91 5.45 -9.57
N LEU A 51 -11.83 4.47 -8.70
CA LEU A 51 -11.34 3.13 -9.03
C LEU A 51 -12.44 2.10 -8.75
N SER A 52 -12.56 1.12 -9.63
CA SER A 52 -13.36 -0.08 -9.45
C SER A 52 -12.42 -1.28 -9.53
N ILE A 53 -12.33 -2.03 -8.44
CA ILE A 53 -11.34 -3.08 -8.26
C ILE A 53 -12.05 -4.41 -8.17
N GLU A 54 -11.90 -5.23 -9.19
CA GLU A 54 -12.38 -6.61 -9.25
C GLU A 54 -11.25 -7.59 -8.88
N LYS A 55 -10.05 -7.33 -9.43
CA LYS A 55 -8.84 -8.10 -9.18
C LYS A 55 -7.90 -7.29 -8.28
N ALA A 56 -7.36 -7.91 -7.24
CA ALA A 56 -6.49 -7.25 -6.28
C ALA A 56 -5.31 -6.54 -6.97
N LEU A 57 -4.95 -5.37 -6.46
CA LEU A 57 -3.76 -4.64 -6.91
C LEU A 57 -2.53 -5.13 -6.13
N SER A 58 -1.35 -4.88 -6.69
CA SER A 58 -0.08 -5.19 -6.01
C SER A 58 0.03 -4.50 -4.65
N VAL A 59 0.76 -5.11 -3.73
CA VAL A 59 1.17 -4.42 -2.48
C VAL A 59 2.10 -3.28 -2.83
N GLN A 60 1.80 -2.09 -2.34
CA GLN A 60 2.53 -0.86 -2.58
C GLN A 60 2.90 -0.20 -1.25
N SER A 61 3.95 0.61 -1.28
CA SER A 61 4.29 1.55 -0.23
C SER A 61 4.88 2.78 -0.90
N HIS A 62 4.42 3.95 -0.50
CA HIS A 62 4.95 5.21 -1.03
C HIS A 62 5.93 5.79 -0.03
N PRO A 63 7.22 5.94 -0.38
CA PRO A 63 8.21 6.48 0.54
C PRO A 63 7.90 7.93 0.91
N ASP A 64 8.41 8.41 2.04
CA ASP A 64 8.44 9.83 2.36
C ASP A 64 9.29 10.61 1.34
N LYS A 65 9.17 11.94 1.34
CA LYS A 65 9.85 12.82 0.37
C LYS A 65 11.36 12.63 0.39
N ARG A 66 11.97 12.61 1.57
CA ARG A 66 13.42 12.46 1.73
C ARG A 66 13.91 11.10 1.21
N THR A 67 13.20 10.04 1.53
CA THR A 67 13.49 8.69 1.04
C THR A 67 13.27 8.61 -0.48
N ALA A 68 12.20 9.20 -1.01
CA ALA A 68 11.93 9.25 -2.45
C ALA A 68 13.04 9.98 -3.21
N GLU A 69 13.52 11.12 -2.72
CA GLU A 69 14.63 11.88 -3.31
C GLU A 69 15.95 11.09 -3.30
N VAL A 70 16.28 10.43 -2.18
CA VAL A 70 17.48 9.59 -2.06
C VAL A 70 17.43 8.40 -3.02
N LEU A 71 16.30 7.71 -3.07
CA LEU A 71 16.11 6.56 -3.96
C LEU A 71 16.15 6.98 -5.43
N HIS A 72 15.53 8.11 -5.79
CA HIS A 72 15.59 8.66 -7.14
C HIS A 72 17.02 9.04 -7.54
N ALA A 73 17.80 9.64 -6.63
CA ALA A 73 19.20 9.98 -6.88
C ALA A 73 20.11 8.75 -7.04
N GLN A 74 19.84 7.67 -6.28
CA GLN A 74 20.66 6.46 -6.32
C GLN A 74 20.36 5.57 -7.53
N GLN A 75 19.11 5.54 -8.00
CA GLN A 75 18.66 4.64 -9.07
C GLN A 75 17.69 5.33 -10.04
N PRO A 76 18.13 6.38 -10.77
CA PRO A 76 17.26 7.19 -11.60
C PRO A 76 16.58 6.41 -12.73
N ASP A 77 17.16 5.29 -13.18
CA ASP A 77 16.60 4.48 -14.27
C ASP A 77 15.47 3.56 -13.77
N ILE A 78 15.52 3.10 -12.53
CA ILE A 78 14.46 2.33 -11.90
C ILE A 78 13.28 3.25 -11.56
N TYR A 79 13.58 4.48 -11.13
CA TYR A 79 12.57 5.48 -10.75
C TYR A 79 11.99 6.27 -11.94
N LYS A 80 12.44 6.07 -13.17
CA LYS A 80 11.92 6.70 -14.40
C LYS A 80 10.67 6.04 -14.98
N GLY A 81 10.00 5.15 -14.26
CA GLY A 81 8.72 4.56 -14.72
C GLY A 81 8.88 3.51 -15.81
N MET A 82 10.04 2.89 -15.94
CA MET A 82 10.15 1.66 -16.70
C MET A 82 9.92 0.46 -15.79
N VAL A 83 8.86 -0.28 -16.10
CA VAL A 83 8.74 -1.69 -15.75
C VAL A 83 9.99 -2.38 -16.30
N SER A 84 11.05 -2.48 -15.49
CA SER A 84 12.14 -3.34 -15.87
C SER A 84 11.57 -4.76 -15.94
N LYS A 85 11.90 -5.48 -17.00
CA LYS A 85 11.56 -6.90 -17.26
C LYS A 85 12.17 -7.84 -16.22
N VAL A 86 11.93 -7.59 -14.94
CA VAL A 86 12.30 -8.48 -13.86
C VAL A 86 11.00 -9.00 -13.27
N ARG A 87 10.59 -10.14 -13.80
CA ARG A 87 9.49 -11.02 -13.39
C ARG A 87 8.09 -10.42 -13.42
N GLN A 88 7.28 -11.03 -14.26
CA GLN A 88 5.84 -10.85 -14.47
C GLN A 88 4.98 -11.35 -13.29
N ASP A 89 5.42 -11.17 -12.06
CA ASP A 89 4.64 -11.50 -10.87
C ASP A 89 3.98 -10.21 -10.38
N TYR A 90 2.72 -10.04 -10.74
CA TYR A 90 1.94 -8.80 -10.58
C TYR A 90 1.79 -8.31 -9.13
N PHE A 91 2.00 -9.17 -8.14
CA PHE A 91 1.86 -8.81 -6.74
C PHE A 91 3.18 -8.36 -6.09
N SER A 92 4.31 -8.70 -6.67
CA SER A 92 5.64 -8.43 -6.12
C SER A 92 6.25 -7.10 -6.53
N THR A 93 5.50 -6.22 -7.20
CA THR A 93 5.99 -4.86 -7.51
C THR A 93 5.92 -3.96 -6.27
N MET A 94 6.49 -4.45 -5.21
CA MET A 94 6.62 -3.73 -3.96
C MET A 94 7.60 -2.57 -4.11
N PHE A 95 7.18 -1.36 -3.81
CA PHE A 95 8.01 -0.20 -3.46
C PHE A 95 8.50 0.77 -4.53
N TYR A 96 7.88 1.04 -5.65
CA TYR A 96 8.42 2.13 -6.47
C TYR A 96 7.38 3.07 -7.06
N SER A 97 7.39 4.33 -6.58
CA SER A 97 6.79 5.44 -7.30
C SER A 97 7.85 6.12 -8.15
N PRO A 98 7.65 6.32 -9.45
CA PRO A 98 8.60 7.03 -10.33
C PRO A 98 8.62 8.55 -10.11
N ASP A 99 8.02 9.03 -9.05
CA ASP A 99 7.83 10.42 -8.72
C ASP A 99 8.64 10.75 -7.46
N PRO A 100 9.48 11.80 -7.45
CA PRO A 100 10.25 12.22 -6.27
C PRO A 100 9.34 12.79 -5.17
N ASN A 101 8.05 12.92 -5.41
CA ASN A 101 7.11 13.47 -4.44
C ASN A 101 6.55 12.40 -3.52
N HIS A 102 6.39 12.78 -2.27
CA HIS A 102 5.61 12.07 -1.27
C HIS A 102 4.15 11.94 -1.74
N LYS A 103 3.56 10.75 -1.55
CA LYS A 103 2.19 10.44 -1.98
C LYS A 103 1.37 9.84 -0.84
N PRO A 104 1.00 10.63 0.16
CA PRO A 104 -0.03 10.16 1.08
C PRO A 104 -1.32 9.94 0.27
N GLU A 105 -2.02 8.87 0.61
CA GLU A 105 -3.28 8.54 -0.04
C GLU A 105 -4.43 8.54 0.96
N MET A 106 -5.58 9.04 0.56
CA MET A 106 -6.83 8.85 1.27
C MET A 106 -7.81 8.12 0.35
N THR A 107 -8.47 7.12 0.90
CA THR A 107 -9.45 6.30 0.21
C THR A 107 -10.80 6.44 0.88
N ILE A 108 -11.86 6.71 0.11
CA ILE A 108 -13.25 6.72 0.57
C ILE A 108 -14.02 5.63 -0.19
N ALA A 109 -14.61 4.70 0.53
CA ALA A 109 -15.36 3.60 -0.07
C ALA A 109 -16.66 4.09 -0.71
N LEU A 110 -16.94 3.65 -1.94
CA LEU A 110 -18.21 3.87 -2.66
C LEU A 110 -19.12 2.64 -2.60
N THR A 111 -18.51 1.48 -2.53
CA THR A 111 -19.16 0.19 -2.30
C THR A 111 -18.45 -0.49 -1.15
N PRO A 112 -18.94 -1.63 -0.60
CA PRO A 112 -18.11 -2.42 0.30
C PRO A 112 -16.71 -2.61 -0.30
N PHE A 113 -15.67 -2.20 0.43
CA PHE A 113 -14.31 -2.10 -0.04
C PHE A 113 -13.35 -2.87 0.86
N LEU A 114 -12.49 -3.68 0.26
CA LEU A 114 -11.54 -4.54 0.94
C LEU A 114 -10.11 -4.09 0.63
N ALA A 115 -9.28 -3.95 1.66
CA ALA A 115 -7.89 -3.57 1.53
C ALA A 115 -6.98 -4.27 2.56
N LEU A 116 -5.71 -4.39 2.23
CA LEU A 116 -4.64 -4.56 3.19
C LEU A 116 -4.05 -3.17 3.49
N CYS A 117 -3.83 -2.83 4.76
CA CYS A 117 -3.35 -1.50 5.14
C CYS A 117 -2.54 -1.53 6.44
N GLY A 118 -1.27 -1.13 6.36
CA GLY A 118 -0.34 -1.08 7.49
C GLY A 118 -0.08 -2.43 8.14
N PHE A 119 0.93 -2.49 8.98
CA PHE A 119 1.24 -3.72 9.70
C PHE A 119 0.24 -4.00 10.83
N ARG A 120 -0.08 -5.28 11.00
CA ARG A 120 -0.84 -5.78 12.16
C ARG A 120 -0.05 -5.53 13.45
N PRO A 121 -0.71 -5.47 14.61
CA PRO A 121 -0.02 -5.49 15.90
C PRO A 121 0.96 -6.66 15.99
N LEU A 122 2.18 -6.42 16.51
CA LEU A 122 3.23 -7.44 16.57
C LEU A 122 2.79 -8.76 17.24
N PRO A 123 2.01 -8.74 18.34
CA PRO A 123 1.48 -9.96 18.93
C PRO A 123 0.58 -10.76 17.98
N ALA A 124 -0.21 -10.07 17.12
CA ALA A 124 -1.06 -10.74 16.13
C ALA A 124 -0.22 -11.38 15.01
N ILE A 125 0.86 -10.70 14.56
CA ILE A 125 1.82 -11.28 13.60
C ILE A 125 2.50 -12.51 14.22
N ALA A 126 2.94 -12.43 15.49
CA ALA A 126 3.55 -13.56 16.19
C ALA A 126 2.57 -14.74 16.33
N ALA A 127 1.30 -14.48 16.62
CA ALA A 127 0.26 -15.51 16.66
C ALA A 127 0.02 -16.15 15.28
N ALA A 128 0.03 -15.36 14.21
CA ALA A 128 -0.07 -15.88 12.84
C ALA A 128 1.13 -16.77 12.48
N LEU A 129 2.34 -16.38 12.83
CA LEU A 129 3.56 -17.19 12.65
C LEU A 129 3.48 -18.52 13.42
N ASN A 130 2.93 -18.50 14.62
CA ASN A 130 2.77 -19.71 15.44
C ASN A 130 1.65 -20.64 14.93
N SER A 131 0.60 -20.09 14.32
CA SER A 131 -0.54 -20.88 13.83
C SER A 131 -0.35 -21.38 12.40
N THR A 132 0.56 -20.79 11.61
CA THR A 132 0.77 -21.07 10.19
C THR A 132 2.19 -21.58 9.93
N PRO A 133 2.44 -22.89 10.06
CA PRO A 133 3.78 -23.47 9.91
C PRO A 133 4.44 -23.16 8.56
N GLU A 134 3.63 -23.08 7.50
CA GLU A 134 4.10 -22.74 6.15
C GLU A 134 4.70 -21.34 6.12
N LEU A 135 4.05 -20.35 6.76
CA LEU A 135 4.57 -18.99 6.89
C LEU A 135 5.85 -18.96 7.74
N ALA A 136 5.82 -19.57 8.93
CA ALA A 136 6.96 -19.61 9.83
C ALA A 136 8.20 -20.24 9.18
N SER A 137 7.98 -21.26 8.34
CA SER A 137 9.07 -21.93 7.64
C SER A 137 9.84 -21.04 6.66
N LEU A 138 9.27 -19.91 6.22
CA LEU A 138 9.93 -18.96 5.32
C LEU A 138 10.95 -18.07 6.04
N ILE A 139 10.82 -17.93 7.35
CA ILE A 139 11.66 -17.06 8.15
C ILE A 139 12.83 -17.86 8.76
N PRO A 140 14.07 -17.33 8.74
CA PRO A 140 15.17 -17.96 9.46
C PRO A 140 14.88 -18.10 10.95
N GLY A 141 15.13 -19.28 11.53
CA GLY A 141 14.76 -19.60 12.92
C GLY A 141 15.24 -18.59 13.97
N PRO A 142 16.50 -18.13 13.96
CA PRO A 142 16.98 -17.11 14.89
C PRO A 142 16.19 -15.80 14.80
N LEU A 143 15.86 -15.35 13.57
CA LEU A 143 15.09 -14.15 13.32
C LEU A 143 13.63 -14.30 13.80
N LEU A 144 13.00 -15.44 13.51
CA LEU A 144 11.66 -15.78 13.97
C LEU A 144 11.57 -15.74 15.50
N ASN A 145 12.49 -16.40 16.19
CA ASN A 145 12.52 -16.44 17.65
C ASN A 145 12.74 -15.05 18.27
N HIS A 146 13.64 -14.27 17.70
CA HIS A 146 13.89 -12.89 18.12
C HIS A 146 12.63 -12.03 17.97
N PHE A 147 11.98 -12.06 16.80
CA PHE A 147 10.75 -11.32 16.55
C PHE A 147 9.64 -11.72 17.53
N VAL A 148 9.37 -13.01 17.72
CA VAL A 148 8.31 -13.49 18.62
C VAL A 148 8.59 -13.06 20.06
N SER A 149 9.84 -13.11 20.51
CA SER A 149 10.22 -12.64 21.85
C SER A 149 9.93 -11.16 22.05
N LEU A 150 10.29 -10.31 21.08
CA LEU A 150 10.03 -8.86 21.15
C LEU A 150 8.56 -8.52 21.00
N ALA A 151 7.84 -9.23 20.12
CA ALA A 151 6.41 -9.02 19.88
C ALA A 151 5.54 -9.28 21.10
N LEU A 152 5.98 -10.16 22.00
CA LEU A 152 5.28 -10.52 23.24
C LEU A 152 5.83 -9.78 24.45
N SER A 153 6.87 -8.96 24.29
CA SER A 153 7.44 -8.15 25.37
C SER A 153 6.53 -6.97 25.71
N SER A 154 6.42 -6.68 26.99
CA SER A 154 5.76 -5.45 27.48
C SER A 154 6.63 -4.19 27.37
N ASP A 155 7.90 -4.34 26.98
CA ASP A 155 8.82 -3.21 26.80
C ASP A 155 8.77 -2.71 25.35
N PRO A 156 8.25 -1.50 25.06
CA PRO A 156 8.18 -0.91 23.73
C PRO A 156 9.55 -0.33 23.29
N SER A 157 10.63 -1.11 23.40
CA SER A 157 11.96 -0.67 22.98
C SER A 157 12.01 -0.46 21.45
N GLY A 158 12.95 0.40 21.01
CA GLY A 158 13.14 0.71 19.57
C GLY A 158 13.46 -0.52 18.69
N ASP A 159 13.79 -1.65 19.31
CA ASP A 159 14.12 -2.90 18.64
C ASP A 159 12.92 -3.58 17.94
N GLN A 160 11.67 -3.32 18.41
CA GLN A 160 10.47 -3.90 17.79
C GLN A 160 10.30 -3.47 16.33
N LYS A 161 10.57 -2.21 16.00
CA LYS A 161 10.48 -1.71 14.61
C LYS A 161 11.55 -2.34 13.73
N ALA A 162 12.76 -2.49 14.24
CA ALA A 162 13.85 -3.18 13.53
C ALA A 162 13.52 -4.66 13.31
N ALA A 163 13.02 -5.35 14.33
CA ALA A 163 12.63 -6.76 14.22
C ALA A 163 11.51 -6.98 13.19
N LEU A 164 10.51 -6.08 13.15
CA LEU A 164 9.43 -6.13 12.14
C LEU A 164 9.99 -5.93 10.73
N ARG A 165 10.86 -4.93 10.53
CA ARG A 165 11.51 -4.69 9.24
C ARG A 165 12.30 -5.91 8.78
N ASP A 166 13.08 -6.52 9.67
CA ASP A 166 13.93 -7.64 9.33
C ASP A 166 13.11 -8.90 9.04
N LEU A 167 12.02 -9.15 9.81
CA LEU A 167 11.05 -10.21 9.54
C LEU A 167 10.41 -10.03 8.15
N PHE A 168 9.90 -8.84 7.88
CA PHE A 168 9.22 -8.54 6.63
C PHE A 168 10.17 -8.62 5.44
N SER A 169 11.40 -8.12 5.58
CA SER A 169 12.45 -8.27 4.58
C SER A 169 12.76 -9.74 4.28
N ALA A 170 12.93 -10.58 5.31
CA ALA A 170 13.16 -12.00 5.14
C ALA A 170 12.01 -12.71 4.43
N LEU A 171 10.76 -12.34 4.75
CA LEU A 171 9.57 -12.87 4.10
C LEU A 171 9.54 -12.53 2.61
N MET A 172 9.72 -11.24 2.27
CA MET A 172 9.59 -10.74 0.90
C MET A 172 10.80 -11.08 0.01
N THR A 173 11.92 -11.51 0.60
CA THR A 173 13.11 -11.98 -0.11
C THR A 173 13.31 -13.49 -0.02
N ALA A 174 12.32 -14.21 0.46
CA ALA A 174 12.36 -15.67 0.56
C ALA A 174 12.60 -16.32 -0.81
N ASP A 175 13.32 -17.45 -0.79
CA ASP A 175 13.64 -18.22 -1.99
C ASP A 175 12.37 -18.67 -2.73
N GLU A 176 12.32 -18.42 -4.04
CA GLU A 176 11.09 -18.59 -4.86
C GLU A 176 10.57 -20.03 -4.86
N PRO A 177 11.36 -21.07 -5.11
CA PRO A 177 10.92 -22.45 -4.99
C PRO A 177 10.33 -22.76 -3.61
N ARG A 178 10.92 -22.18 -2.55
CA ARG A 178 10.51 -22.40 -1.17
C ARG A 178 9.16 -21.75 -0.88
N TYR A 179 9.00 -20.44 -1.15
CA TYR A 179 7.72 -19.78 -0.84
C TYR A 179 6.56 -20.30 -1.71
N LYS A 180 6.80 -20.65 -2.98
CA LYS A 180 5.78 -21.26 -3.85
C LYS A 180 5.34 -22.63 -3.35
N LYS A 181 6.28 -23.47 -2.92
CA LYS A 181 5.98 -24.78 -2.31
C LYS A 181 5.13 -24.61 -1.05
N GLN A 182 5.50 -23.68 -0.18
CA GLN A 182 4.76 -23.44 1.06
C GLN A 182 3.36 -22.86 0.80
N MET A 183 3.20 -21.99 -0.19
CA MET A 183 1.89 -21.48 -0.60
C MET A 183 1.02 -22.60 -1.13
N THR A 184 1.55 -23.50 -1.96
CA THR A 184 0.81 -24.68 -2.44
C THR A 184 0.35 -25.57 -1.29
N ASN A 185 1.20 -25.79 -0.28
CA ASN A 185 0.86 -26.58 0.91
C ASN A 185 -0.27 -25.91 1.70
N LEU A 186 -0.14 -24.60 1.96
CA LEU A 186 -1.12 -23.80 2.70
C LEU A 186 -2.49 -23.80 2.01
N VAL A 187 -2.52 -23.52 0.71
CA VAL A 187 -3.75 -23.51 -0.10
C VAL A 187 -4.38 -24.90 -0.15
N GLY A 188 -3.58 -25.96 -0.28
CA GLY A 188 -4.05 -27.34 -0.23
C GLY A 188 -4.70 -27.66 1.11
N ARG A 189 -4.09 -27.25 2.22
CA ARG A 189 -4.61 -27.42 3.58
C ARG A 189 -5.92 -26.66 3.78
N TYR A 190 -6.01 -25.41 3.31
CA TYR A 190 -7.23 -24.59 3.39
C TYR A 190 -8.38 -25.17 2.58
N LYS A 191 -8.13 -25.61 1.35
CA LYS A 191 -9.12 -26.29 0.48
C LYS A 191 -9.60 -27.61 1.09
N GLY A 192 -8.74 -28.27 1.87
CA GLY A 192 -9.09 -29.49 2.63
C GLY A 192 -9.84 -29.22 3.95
N GLY A 193 -10.14 -27.95 4.26
CA GLY A 193 -10.84 -27.57 5.51
C GLY A 193 -9.97 -27.66 6.77
N GLN A 194 -8.67 -27.86 6.63
CA GLN A 194 -7.73 -27.98 7.74
C GLN A 194 -7.21 -26.59 8.12
N ILE A 195 -7.94 -25.91 9.00
CA ILE A 195 -7.63 -24.56 9.47
C ILE A 195 -7.21 -24.65 10.93
N ASN A 196 -6.02 -24.14 11.25
CA ASN A 196 -5.55 -24.07 12.63
C ASN A 196 -6.37 -23.02 13.41
N LYS A 197 -6.45 -23.17 14.72
CA LYS A 197 -7.13 -22.20 15.57
C LYS A 197 -6.30 -20.90 15.65
N GLY A 198 -6.98 -19.77 15.75
CA GLY A 198 -6.36 -18.47 15.93
C GLY A 198 -6.44 -17.58 14.67
N GLU A 199 -5.43 -16.75 14.49
CA GLU A 199 -5.35 -15.69 13.45
C GLU A 199 -5.45 -16.19 12.00
N GLU A 200 -5.18 -17.47 11.77
CA GLU A 200 -5.25 -18.09 10.45
C GLU A 200 -6.68 -18.07 9.89
N LYS A 201 -7.68 -18.28 10.75
CA LYS A 201 -9.09 -18.33 10.35
C LYS A 201 -9.56 -17.06 9.62
N ASP A 202 -9.07 -15.91 10.05
CA ASP A 202 -9.54 -14.60 9.57
C ASP A 202 -9.02 -14.27 8.16
N VAL A 203 -8.01 -15.00 7.68
CA VAL A 203 -7.37 -14.74 6.39
C VAL A 203 -7.55 -15.85 5.35
N VAL A 204 -8.24 -16.95 5.68
CA VAL A 204 -8.42 -18.09 4.77
C VAL A 204 -9.02 -17.67 3.44
N ASP A 205 -10.17 -17.00 3.48
CA ASP A 205 -10.89 -16.58 2.27
C ASP A 205 -10.05 -15.60 1.44
N LEU A 206 -9.32 -14.70 2.11
CA LEU A 206 -8.42 -13.77 1.46
C LEU A 206 -7.27 -14.50 0.75
N VAL A 207 -6.60 -15.43 1.42
CA VAL A 207 -5.50 -16.22 0.84
C VAL A 207 -5.98 -17.02 -0.37
N LEU A 208 -7.12 -17.71 -0.25
CA LEU A 208 -7.70 -18.49 -1.36
C LEU A 208 -8.08 -17.60 -2.54
N ARG A 209 -8.66 -16.42 -2.28
CA ARG A 209 -8.97 -15.43 -3.31
C ARG A 209 -7.72 -14.93 -4.01
N LEU A 210 -6.70 -14.52 -3.24
CA LEU A 210 -5.46 -13.99 -3.81
C LEU A 210 -4.71 -15.06 -4.61
N ASP A 211 -4.64 -16.31 -4.13
CA ASP A 211 -4.02 -17.42 -4.87
C ASP A 211 -4.78 -17.72 -6.17
N SER A 212 -6.11 -17.60 -6.18
CA SER A 212 -6.89 -17.78 -7.41
C SER A 212 -6.61 -16.70 -8.46
N GLN A 213 -6.27 -15.50 -8.04
CA GLN A 213 -5.96 -14.35 -8.90
C GLN A 213 -4.48 -14.29 -9.33
N PHE A 214 -3.59 -14.71 -8.43
CA PHE A 214 -2.13 -14.66 -8.57
C PHE A 214 -1.50 -15.93 -7.99
N PRO A 215 -1.53 -17.07 -8.71
CA PRO A 215 -1.12 -18.35 -8.16
C PRO A 215 0.28 -18.34 -7.55
N SER A 216 0.36 -18.67 -6.28
CA SER A 216 1.60 -18.77 -5.49
C SER A 216 2.46 -17.50 -5.49
N ASP A 217 1.86 -16.31 -5.62
CA ASP A 217 2.59 -15.04 -5.51
C ASP A 217 3.06 -14.78 -4.07
N ILE A 218 4.27 -14.20 -3.92
CA ILE A 218 4.86 -13.92 -2.60
C ILE A 218 4.03 -12.89 -1.80
N GLY A 219 3.38 -11.95 -2.47
CA GLY A 219 2.55 -10.92 -1.83
C GLY A 219 1.34 -11.49 -1.09
N ILE A 220 0.91 -12.74 -1.38
CA ILE A 220 -0.19 -13.38 -0.65
C ILE A 220 0.15 -13.54 0.84
N TRP A 221 1.44 -13.72 1.17
CA TRP A 221 1.90 -13.82 2.55
C TRP A 221 1.67 -12.53 3.36
N CYS A 222 1.48 -11.39 2.67
CA CYS A 222 1.13 -10.12 3.32
C CYS A 222 -0.22 -10.19 4.05
N ALA A 223 -1.13 -11.11 3.70
CA ALA A 223 -2.38 -11.34 4.42
C ALA A 223 -2.18 -11.67 5.91
N PHE A 224 -1.02 -12.20 6.30
CA PHE A 224 -0.69 -12.55 7.67
C PHE A 224 -0.03 -11.42 8.46
N VAL A 225 0.54 -10.44 7.79
CA VAL A 225 1.34 -9.38 8.41
C VAL A 225 0.75 -7.98 8.27
N LEU A 226 -0.19 -7.78 7.33
CA LEU A 226 -0.91 -6.52 7.16
C LEU A 226 -2.34 -6.62 7.70
N ASN A 227 -2.91 -5.49 8.15
CA ASN A 227 -4.31 -5.46 8.56
C ASN A 227 -5.22 -5.66 7.35
N TYR A 228 -6.17 -6.57 7.47
CA TYR A 228 -7.23 -6.76 6.49
C TYR A 228 -8.44 -5.91 6.89
N VAL A 229 -8.72 -4.87 6.11
CA VAL A 229 -9.70 -3.84 6.41
C VAL A 229 -10.90 -3.97 5.46
N THR A 230 -12.09 -3.88 6.03
CA THR A 230 -13.36 -3.76 5.29
C THR A 230 -13.96 -2.40 5.58
N LEU A 231 -14.14 -1.58 4.53
CA LEU A 231 -14.82 -0.29 4.63
C LEU A 231 -16.22 -0.39 4.03
N GLN A 232 -17.20 0.19 4.71
CA GLN A 232 -18.55 0.39 4.19
C GLN A 232 -18.61 1.68 3.36
N PRO A 233 -19.60 1.82 2.44
CA PRO A 233 -19.76 3.05 1.67
C PRO A 233 -19.79 4.30 2.57
N GLY A 234 -18.93 5.28 2.26
CA GLY A 234 -18.74 6.51 3.03
C GLY A 234 -17.68 6.43 4.11
N GLU A 235 -17.19 5.25 4.48
CA GLU A 235 -16.03 5.13 5.36
C GLU A 235 -14.74 5.41 4.60
N ALA A 236 -13.76 5.96 5.30
CA ALA A 236 -12.48 6.37 4.72
C ALA A 236 -11.31 5.77 5.50
N MET A 237 -10.18 5.59 4.81
CA MET A 237 -8.89 5.30 5.43
C MET A 237 -7.81 6.22 4.86
N PHE A 238 -6.86 6.57 5.70
CA PHE A 238 -5.68 7.34 5.36
C PHE A 238 -4.45 6.43 5.34
N LEU A 239 -3.61 6.60 4.34
CA LEU A 239 -2.37 5.87 4.11
C LEU A 239 -1.21 6.84 4.19
N GLY A 240 -0.49 6.80 5.30
CA GLY A 240 0.70 7.61 5.52
C GLY A 240 1.89 7.18 4.65
N ALA A 241 2.94 7.99 4.68
CA ALA A 241 4.19 7.64 4.01
C ALA A 241 4.80 6.36 4.59
N GLY A 242 5.25 5.47 3.71
CA GLY A 242 5.85 4.20 4.11
C GLY A 242 4.86 3.12 4.52
N GLU A 243 3.57 3.40 4.59
CA GLU A 243 2.52 2.41 4.92
C GLU A 243 2.35 1.40 3.78
N PRO A 244 2.65 0.10 4.00
CA PRO A 244 2.38 -0.92 3.00
C PRO A 244 0.88 -1.16 2.88
N HIS A 245 0.37 -1.18 1.64
CA HIS A 245 -1.06 -1.36 1.39
C HIS A 245 -1.34 -2.06 0.07
N ALA A 246 -2.52 -2.66 -0.04
CA ALA A 246 -3.03 -3.21 -1.30
C ALA A 246 -4.57 -3.10 -1.34
N TYR A 247 -5.11 -2.68 -2.46
CA TYR A 247 -6.55 -2.66 -2.68
C TYR A 247 -7.00 -3.99 -3.25
N ILE A 248 -7.91 -4.66 -2.56
CA ILE A 248 -8.30 -6.05 -2.84
C ILE A 248 -9.56 -6.13 -3.68
N ALA A 249 -10.59 -5.35 -3.34
CA ALA A 249 -11.86 -5.33 -4.08
C ALA A 249 -12.73 -4.13 -3.70
N GLY A 250 -13.64 -3.76 -4.61
CA GLY A 250 -14.65 -2.73 -4.39
C GLY A 250 -14.41 -1.46 -5.18
N GLY A 251 -15.38 -0.54 -5.11
CA GLY A 251 -15.31 0.80 -5.69
C GLY A 251 -14.92 1.83 -4.65
N MET A 252 -14.06 2.76 -5.02
CA MET A 252 -13.61 3.82 -4.13
C MET A 252 -13.25 5.11 -4.84
N HIS A 253 -13.25 6.23 -4.10
CA HIS A 253 -12.51 7.44 -4.45
C HIS A 253 -11.11 7.38 -3.80
N ALA A 254 -10.07 7.67 -4.57
CA ALA A 254 -8.73 7.84 -4.05
C ALA A 254 -8.25 9.28 -4.28
N PHE A 255 -7.69 9.87 -3.25
CA PHE A 255 -6.97 11.13 -3.28
C PHE A 255 -5.51 10.85 -2.99
N SER A 256 -4.61 11.27 -3.89
CA SER A 256 -3.17 11.23 -3.65
C SER A 256 -2.65 12.67 -3.69
N SER A 257 -1.90 13.10 -2.69
CA SER A 257 -1.20 14.38 -2.73
C SER A 257 -0.03 14.30 -3.71
N LEU A 258 0.14 15.34 -4.53
CA LEU A 258 1.24 15.46 -5.49
C LEU A 258 2.37 16.36 -4.97
N LEU A 259 2.10 17.12 -3.91
CA LEU A 259 3.03 18.09 -3.33
C LEU A 259 3.03 17.88 -1.82
N ALA A 260 4.07 17.27 -1.29
CA ALA A 260 4.22 17.12 0.14
C ALA A 260 5.22 18.14 0.68
N ASN A 261 4.74 18.97 1.58
CA ASN A 261 5.58 19.55 2.63
C ASN A 261 5.51 18.64 3.86
N GLU A 262 6.60 18.53 4.59
CA GLU A 262 6.97 17.49 5.55
C GLU A 262 6.11 17.35 6.83
N ASN A 263 4.95 18.01 6.92
CA ASN A 263 4.13 17.99 8.13
C ASN A 263 2.79 17.29 7.89
N GLU A 264 2.48 16.27 8.66
CA GLU A 264 1.16 15.59 8.68
C GLU A 264 -0.01 16.56 8.87
N ALA A 265 0.21 17.72 9.49
CA ALA A 265 -0.75 18.82 9.63
C ALA A 265 -1.20 19.42 8.27
N ASP A 266 -0.51 19.15 7.16
CA ASP A 266 -0.84 19.68 5.84
C ASP A 266 -1.99 18.93 5.18
N ILE A 267 -2.31 17.74 5.67
CA ILE A 267 -3.37 16.89 5.14
C ILE A 267 -4.73 17.42 5.55
N ASP A 268 -4.85 17.95 6.76
CA ASP A 268 -6.09 18.57 7.26
C ASP A 268 -6.55 19.75 6.39
N VAL A 269 -5.64 20.37 5.65
CA VAL A 269 -5.94 21.49 4.76
C VAL A 269 -6.51 21.06 3.41
N LEU A 270 -6.22 19.84 2.97
CA LEU A 270 -6.72 19.33 1.69
C LEU A 270 -8.11 18.69 1.80
N PHE A 271 -8.53 18.33 3.02
CA PHE A 271 -9.74 17.55 3.26
C PHE A 271 -10.79 18.27 4.14
N LEU A 272 -10.55 19.52 4.52
CA LEU A 272 -11.53 20.46 5.09
C LEU A 272 -12.06 21.40 4.01
#